data_5da5632c9e16a7128d47fc5963050ca2
#
_entry.id   5da5632c9e16a7128d47fc5963050ca2
#
_cell.length_a   1.000
_cell.length_b   1.000
_cell.length_c   1.000
_cell.angle_alpha   90.00
_cell.angle_beta   90.00
_cell.angle_gamma   90.00
#
_symmetry.space_group_name_H-M   'P 1'
#
loop_
_entity.id
_entity.type
_entity.pdbx_description
1 polymer ?
#
loop_
_entity_poly.entity_id
_entity_poly.type
_entity_poly.pdbx_seq_one_letter_code
_entity_poly.pdbx_strand_id
1 'polypeptide(L)' 'MLCGQLRLQISKEESVPPYIVFTDKTLIDMCEKLPGTESEMLDVSGVGQNKLKKYGQRFLQEISSFLSNNN' A
#
# COMPACT_ATOMS: atom_id res chain seq x y z
N MET A 1 6.95 4.02 -9.16
CA MET A 1 5.67 4.24 -8.46
C MET A 1 5.91 4.17 -6.97
N LEU A 2 5.28 5.03 -6.22
CA LEU A 2 5.51 5.17 -4.77
C LEU A 2 5.47 3.84 -4.00
N CYS A 3 4.41 3.08 -4.16
CA CYS A 3 4.23 1.83 -3.41
C CYS A 3 4.70 0.58 -4.17
N GLY A 4 5.22 0.75 -5.38
CA GLY A 4 5.60 -0.38 -6.21
C GLY A 4 6.77 -1.17 -5.66
N GLN A 5 7.80 -0.48 -5.17
CA GLN A 5 8.96 -1.14 -4.58
C GLN A 5 8.62 -1.84 -3.29
N LEU A 6 7.79 -1.23 -2.45
CA LEU A 6 7.35 -1.86 -1.22
C LEU A 6 6.54 -3.13 -1.51
N ARG A 7 5.66 -3.08 -2.52
CA ARG A 7 4.92 -4.27 -2.94
C ARG A 7 5.85 -5.40 -3.35
N LEU A 8 6.88 -5.08 -4.13
CA LEU A 8 7.86 -6.08 -4.55
C LEU A 8 8.61 -6.65 -3.37
N GLN A 9 9.01 -5.81 -2.43
CA GLN A 9 9.73 -6.25 -1.24
C GLN A 9 8.87 -7.21 -0.43
N ILE A 10 7.61 -6.87 -0.19
CA ILE A 10 6.69 -7.73 0.56
C ILE A 10 6.46 -9.05 -0.18
N SER A 11 6.31 -8.99 -1.50
CA SER A 11 6.09 -10.21 -2.28
C SER A 11 7.26 -11.17 -2.14
N LYS A 12 8.49 -10.66 -2.10
CA LYS A 12 9.66 -11.47 -1.89
C LYS A 12 9.71 -12.06 -0.47
N GLU A 13 9.36 -11.24 0.52
CA GLU A 13 9.34 -11.69 1.92
C GLU A 13 8.32 -12.81 2.14
N GLU A 14 7.16 -12.68 1.49
CA GLU A 14 6.06 -13.65 1.63
C GLU A 14 6.15 -14.79 0.62
N SER A 15 7.07 -14.71 -0.33
CA SER A 15 7.22 -15.72 -1.40
C SER A 15 5.93 -15.85 -2.22
N VAL A 16 5.31 -14.74 -2.54
CA VAL A 16 4.08 -14.69 -3.35
C VAL A 16 4.27 -13.72 -4.51
N PRO A 17 3.49 -13.87 -5.60
CA PRO A 17 3.53 -12.88 -6.67
C PRO A 17 3.10 -11.50 -6.19
N PRO A 18 3.61 -10.42 -6.81
CA PRO A 18 3.27 -9.06 -6.35
C PRO A 18 1.77 -8.76 -6.35
N TYR A 19 1.02 -9.29 -7.32
CA TYR A 19 -0.42 -9.02 -7.39
C TYR A 19 -1.20 -9.64 -6.22
N ILE A 20 -0.60 -10.59 -5.52
CA ILE A 20 -1.23 -11.18 -4.34
C ILE A 20 -1.21 -10.17 -3.18
N VAL A 21 -0.17 -9.33 -3.10
CA VAL A 21 -0.13 -8.27 -2.09
C VAL A 21 -1.20 -7.23 -2.43
N PHE A 22 -1.05 -6.56 -3.55
CA PHE A 22 -2.04 -5.62 -4.09
C PHE A 22 -1.91 -5.62 -5.61
N THR A 23 -3.04 -5.45 -6.30
CA THR A 23 -3.03 -5.35 -7.76
C THR A 23 -2.52 -3.97 -8.18
N ASP A 24 -2.17 -3.84 -9.47
CA ASP A 24 -1.76 -2.54 -10.02
C ASP A 24 -2.86 -1.49 -9.84
N LYS A 25 -4.11 -1.88 -10.05
CA LYS A 25 -5.25 -0.98 -9.88
C LYS A 25 -5.31 -0.44 -8.45
N THR A 26 -5.07 -1.31 -7.46
CA THR A 26 -5.06 -0.91 -6.06
C THR A 26 -3.94 0.08 -5.78
N LEU A 27 -2.75 -0.17 -6.31
CA LEU A 27 -1.61 0.74 -6.11
C LEU A 27 -1.85 2.10 -6.76
N ILE A 28 -2.43 2.11 -7.94
CA ILE A 28 -2.75 3.36 -8.63
C ILE A 28 -3.74 4.17 -7.79
N ASP A 29 -4.80 3.53 -7.31
CA ASP A 29 -5.80 4.21 -6.49
C ASP A 29 -5.17 4.70 -5.18
N MET A 30 -4.32 3.91 -4.57
CA MET A 30 -3.61 4.29 -3.35
C MET A 30 -2.73 5.51 -3.56
N CYS A 31 -2.02 5.57 -4.69
CA CYS A 31 -1.18 6.72 -5.02
C CYS A 31 -1.99 7.98 -5.28
N GLU A 32 -3.20 7.84 -5.81
CA GLU A 32 -4.08 8.98 -6.04
C GLU A 32 -4.66 9.51 -4.74
N LYS A 33 -5.08 8.62 -3.85
CA LYS A 33 -5.75 8.99 -2.61
C LYS A 33 -4.79 9.34 -1.49
N LEU A 34 -3.59 8.77 -1.49
CA LEU A 34 -2.56 8.97 -0.46
C LEU A 34 -3.15 8.84 0.95
N PRO A 35 -3.71 7.68 1.30
CA PRO A 35 -4.36 7.53 2.60
C PRO A 35 -3.37 7.75 3.74
N GLY A 36 -3.81 8.47 4.77
CA GLY A 36 -2.99 8.75 5.94
C GLY A 36 -3.42 7.98 7.19
N THR A 37 -4.57 7.31 7.13
CA THR A 37 -5.10 6.55 8.25
C THR A 37 -5.61 5.20 7.76
N GLU A 38 -5.85 4.28 8.69
CA GLU A 38 -6.40 2.97 8.34
C GLU A 38 -7.78 3.10 7.71
N SER A 39 -8.59 4.03 8.19
CA SER A 39 -9.92 4.27 7.63
C SER A 39 -9.83 4.71 6.18
N GLU A 40 -8.92 5.62 5.89
CA GLU A 40 -8.70 6.08 4.51
C GLU A 40 -8.14 4.97 3.64
N MET A 41 -7.27 4.12 4.21
CA MET A 41 -6.72 2.98 3.49
C MET A 41 -7.82 2.00 3.08
N LEU A 42 -8.83 1.80 3.92
CA LEU A 42 -9.96 0.93 3.58
C LEU A 42 -10.78 1.47 2.40
N ASP A 43 -10.75 2.78 2.15
CA ASP A 43 -11.44 3.38 1.02
C ASP A 43 -10.70 3.16 -0.30
N VAL A 44 -9.46 2.70 -0.24
CA VAL A 44 -8.69 2.39 -1.45
C VAL A 44 -9.28 1.14 -2.09
N SER A 45 -9.48 1.20 -3.42
CA SER A 45 -10.04 0.08 -4.17
C SER A 45 -9.19 -1.18 -4.00
N GLY A 46 -9.81 -2.28 -3.62
CA GLY A 46 -9.11 -3.55 -3.47
C GLY A 46 -8.44 -3.78 -2.12
N VAL A 47 -8.51 -2.81 -1.21
CA VAL A 47 -7.99 -2.99 0.15
C VAL A 47 -9.11 -3.47 1.05
N GLY A 48 -9.04 -4.72 1.47
CA GLY A 48 -9.98 -5.27 2.44
C GLY A 48 -9.36 -5.28 3.83
N GLN A 49 -10.16 -5.64 4.84
CA GLN A 49 -9.68 -5.66 6.23
C GLN A 49 -8.51 -6.62 6.42
N ASN A 50 -8.53 -7.78 5.75
CA ASN A 50 -7.45 -8.74 5.87
C ASN A 50 -6.13 -8.17 5.37
N LYS A 51 -6.15 -7.49 4.22
CA LYS A 51 -4.95 -6.89 3.66
C LYS A 51 -4.52 -5.66 4.44
N LEU A 52 -5.47 -4.93 5.00
CA LEU A 52 -5.16 -3.82 5.89
C LEU A 52 -4.38 -4.32 7.11
N LYS A 53 -4.81 -5.41 7.70
CA LYS A 53 -4.11 -6.00 8.85
C LYS A 53 -2.72 -6.49 8.50
N LYS A 54 -2.59 -7.15 7.34
CA LYS A 54 -1.32 -7.75 6.94
C LYS A 54 -0.30 -6.73 6.47
N TYR A 55 -0.74 -5.78 5.65
CA TYR A 55 0.18 -4.90 4.92
C TYR A 55 -0.08 -3.42 5.14
N GLY A 56 -1.25 -3.06 5.68
CA GLY A 56 -1.68 -1.67 5.74
C GLY A 56 -0.71 -0.75 6.44
N GLN A 57 -0.17 -1.17 7.59
CA GLN A 57 0.77 -0.35 8.36
C GLN A 57 2.02 -0.02 7.56
N ARG A 58 2.54 -0.98 6.83
CA ARG A 58 3.76 -0.75 6.03
C ARG A 58 3.51 0.25 4.92
N PHE A 59 2.36 0.17 4.27
CA PHE A 59 2.01 1.12 3.21
C PHE A 59 1.69 2.49 3.79
N LEU A 60 1.03 2.56 4.94
CA LEU A 60 0.78 3.83 5.60
C LEU A 60 2.08 4.52 6.00
N GLN A 61 3.05 3.77 6.52
CA GLN A 61 4.36 4.32 6.86
C GLN A 61 5.08 4.84 5.63
N GLU A 62 5.01 4.10 4.52
CA GLU A 62 5.65 4.50 3.27
C GLU A 62 5.05 5.81 2.74
N ILE A 63 3.73 5.91 2.75
CA ILE A 63 3.03 7.11 2.29
C ILE A 63 3.37 8.29 3.21
N SER A 64 3.36 8.08 4.52
CA SER A 64 3.70 9.12 5.48
C SER A 64 5.11 9.63 5.28
N SER A 65 6.05 8.72 5.06
CA SER A 65 7.44 9.08 4.78
C SER A 65 7.56 9.88 3.49
N PHE A 66 6.84 9.47 2.45
CA PHE A 66 6.83 10.19 1.18
C PHE A 66 6.31 11.62 1.37
N LEU A 67 5.20 11.78 2.09
CA LEU A 67 4.61 13.10 2.31
C LEU A 67 5.53 13.99 3.14
N SER A 68 6.21 13.43 4.15
CA SER A 68 7.15 14.18 4.97
C SER A 68 8.36 14.64 4.16
N ASN A 69 8.87 13.78 3.29
CA ASN A 69 10.06 14.09 2.50
C ASN A 69 9.76 15.04 1.34
N ASN A 70 8.50 15.23 1.02
CA ASN A 70 8.08 16.01 -0.14
C ASN A 70 7.73 17.46 0.22
N ASN A 71 8.04 17.89 1.42
CA ASN A 71 7.79 19.26 1.85
C ASN A 71 8.91 20.20 1.43
#